data_99d9584f4ffd3f7e25bee80a05738362
#
_entry.id   99d9584f4ffd3f7e25bee80a05738362
#
_cell.length_a   1.000
_cell.length_b   1.000
_cell.length_c   1.000
_cell.angle_alpha   90.00
_cell.angle_beta   90.00
_cell.angle_gamma   90.00
#
_symmetry.space_group_name_H-M   'P 1'
#
loop_
_entity.id
_entity.type
_entity.pdbx_description
1 polymer ?
#
loop_
_entity_poly.entity_id
_entity_poly.type
_entity_poly.pdbx_seq_one_letter_code
_entity_poly.pdbx_strand_id
1 'polypeptide(L)'
;MAHLGHQSDDIISVNVSDPVMKDGGKYIVYTISGSDKDGPFEVFRRYSDFDHFRTLLVQRWPGCFIPPIPSKKAIGNKESKFLEDRKNFLQYFVEKIAEIRHIWYSEENKEFIRNSSNDFEKVLNNLPKQTTDDIINKYKTCFSSLAGVEINNEINTKISKFKQFLETAAKKLDKMKAFCRTLSQSREKFDAQLAAMNNSVIPEYEKYCILEYALQNENLLVYNKDENLKTNFREIEAMNKNNDYELLVNMIRMELKEVESFLEALKNKDMIEEKKQQAQAKLKSEQQEQTKLQAGKTTFKSLFSKGTKEDKVQKLEKSIYETQHELENYSLLADLITVIIGYVEVDKFKNQKQNRYYNIMQRVSNLQYNLNMKVATYWNSVKYANQQVNV
;
A
#
# COMPACT_ATOMS: atom_id res chain seq x y z
N MET A 1 -19.97 -17.44 -11.14
CA MET A 1 -20.01 -16.34 -10.13
C MET A 1 -20.66 -16.90 -8.88
N ALA A 2 -19.88 -17.30 -7.91
CA ALA A 2 -20.40 -17.72 -6.61
C ALA A 2 -20.73 -16.46 -5.81
N HIS A 3 -22.01 -16.25 -5.52
CA HIS A 3 -22.46 -15.24 -4.57
C HIS A 3 -21.85 -15.58 -3.21
N LEU A 4 -20.87 -14.79 -2.76
CA LEU A 4 -20.48 -14.74 -1.36
C LEU A 4 -21.74 -14.41 -0.55
N GLY A 5 -22.10 -15.31 0.38
CA GLY A 5 -23.32 -15.24 1.18
C GLY A 5 -23.58 -13.86 1.75
N HIS A 6 -24.84 -13.51 1.86
CA HIS A 6 -25.36 -12.31 2.52
C HIS A 6 -24.76 -12.18 3.94
N GLN A 7 -23.64 -11.51 4.05
CA GLN A 7 -23.24 -10.90 5.31
C GLN A 7 -24.00 -9.58 5.42
N SER A 8 -24.61 -9.34 6.59
CA SER A 8 -25.23 -8.08 6.96
C SER A 8 -24.40 -6.91 6.44
N ASP A 9 -25.07 -5.90 5.86
CA ASP A 9 -24.46 -4.65 5.38
C ASP A 9 -23.92 -3.82 6.57
N ASP A 10 -22.98 -4.37 7.32
CA ASP A 10 -22.28 -3.64 8.38
C ASP A 10 -21.45 -2.55 7.73
N ILE A 11 -21.91 -1.32 7.86
CA ILE A 11 -21.20 -0.14 7.37
C ILE A 11 -20.01 0.08 8.30
N ILE A 12 -18.81 -0.10 7.78
CA ILE A 12 -17.58 0.28 8.47
C ILE A 12 -17.21 1.70 8.04
N SER A 13 -17.07 2.60 9.00
CA SER A 13 -16.48 3.91 8.79
C SER A 13 -15.16 4.01 9.54
N VAL A 14 -14.11 4.50 8.90
CA VAL A 14 -12.80 4.70 9.53
C VAL A 14 -12.11 5.93 8.98
N ASN A 15 -11.52 6.71 9.87
CA ASN A 15 -10.82 7.94 9.54
C ASN A 15 -9.51 8.04 10.32
N VAL A 16 -8.46 8.51 9.65
CA VAL A 16 -7.17 8.87 10.24
C VAL A 16 -7.05 10.39 10.25
N SER A 17 -7.03 11.01 11.42
CA SER A 17 -6.93 12.45 11.56
C SER A 17 -5.52 13.00 11.29
N ASP A 18 -5.41 14.31 11.27
CA ASP A 18 -4.13 15.01 11.15
C ASP A 18 -3.17 14.63 12.29
N PRO A 19 -1.88 14.58 11.99
CA PRO A 19 -0.86 14.22 12.94
C PRO A 19 -0.75 15.25 14.09
N VAL A 20 -0.68 14.74 15.32
CA VAL A 20 -0.53 15.56 16.52
C VAL A 20 0.80 15.22 17.21
N MET A 21 1.55 16.26 17.55
CA MET A 21 2.77 16.11 18.36
C MET A 21 2.41 15.91 19.82
N LYS A 22 2.99 14.89 20.45
CA LYS A 22 2.86 14.56 21.89
C LYS A 22 4.21 14.69 22.59
N ASP A 23 4.16 14.78 23.93
CA ASP A 23 5.33 14.87 24.82
C ASP A 23 6.34 15.98 24.42
N GLY A 24 5.86 17.20 24.22
CA GLY A 24 6.72 18.31 23.84
C GLY A 24 7.42 18.12 22.48
N GLY A 25 6.78 17.41 21.56
CA GLY A 25 7.29 17.18 20.22
C GLY A 25 8.23 15.98 20.05
N LYS A 26 8.27 15.07 21.04
CA LYS A 26 9.11 13.86 20.97
C LYS A 26 8.62 12.89 19.92
N TYR A 27 7.29 12.73 19.77
CA TYR A 27 6.71 11.81 18.79
C TYR A 27 5.39 12.33 18.22
N ILE A 28 5.02 11.74 17.10
CA ILE A 28 3.81 12.07 16.34
C ILE A 28 2.84 10.92 16.44
N VAL A 29 1.57 11.23 16.70
CA VAL A 29 0.45 10.28 16.72
C VAL A 29 -0.60 10.68 15.70
N TYR A 30 -1.31 9.69 15.19
CA TYR A 30 -2.49 9.80 14.36
C TYR A 30 -3.67 9.27 15.16
N THR A 31 -4.80 9.96 15.13
CA THR A 31 -6.03 9.44 15.70
C THR A 31 -6.73 8.58 14.67
N ILE A 32 -7.01 7.33 15.01
CA ILE A 32 -7.87 6.45 14.22
C ILE A 32 -9.22 6.45 14.89
N SER A 33 -10.25 6.90 14.20
CA SER A 33 -11.63 6.95 14.71
C SER A 33 -12.61 6.39 13.69
N GLY A 34 -13.74 5.89 14.18
CA GLY A 34 -14.77 5.34 13.31
C GLY A 34 -15.82 4.56 14.05
N SER A 35 -16.55 3.74 13.31
CA SER A 35 -17.56 2.82 13.84
C SER A 35 -17.70 1.58 12.95
N ASP A 36 -18.03 0.46 13.58
CA ASP A 36 -18.41 -0.80 12.96
C ASP A 36 -19.53 -1.47 13.77
N LYS A 37 -19.84 -2.73 13.51
CA LYS A 37 -20.89 -3.47 14.24
C LYS A 37 -20.65 -3.58 15.76
N ASP A 38 -19.38 -3.49 16.19
CA ASP A 38 -19.01 -3.55 17.62
C ASP A 38 -19.06 -2.16 18.30
N GLY A 39 -19.56 -1.13 17.59
CA GLY A 39 -19.74 0.23 18.03
C GLY A 39 -18.61 1.19 17.63
N PRO A 40 -18.64 2.44 18.13
CA PRO A 40 -17.64 3.45 17.83
C PRO A 40 -16.28 3.10 18.47
N PHE A 41 -15.21 3.61 17.85
CA PHE A 41 -13.85 3.49 18.37
C PHE A 41 -13.04 4.76 18.10
N GLU A 42 -12.09 5.02 19.00
CA GLU A 42 -11.08 6.07 18.84
C GLU A 42 -9.80 5.68 19.57
N VAL A 43 -8.67 5.70 18.88
CA VAL A 43 -7.36 5.37 19.44
C VAL A 43 -6.27 6.25 18.85
N PHE A 44 -5.15 6.38 19.59
CA PHE A 44 -3.95 7.06 19.14
C PHE A 44 -2.89 6.06 18.73
N ARG A 45 -2.32 6.21 17.52
CA ARG A 45 -1.28 5.32 17.00
C ARG A 45 -0.11 6.10 16.41
N ARG A 46 1.11 5.69 16.74
CA ARG A 46 2.32 6.16 16.09
C ARG A 46 2.52 5.43 14.77
N TYR A 47 3.35 5.98 13.90
CA TYR A 47 3.73 5.27 12.67
C TYR A 47 4.33 3.87 12.96
N SER A 48 5.15 3.72 14.02
CA SER A 48 5.69 2.42 14.45
C SER A 48 4.60 1.40 14.76
N ASP A 49 3.46 1.83 15.31
CA ASP A 49 2.36 0.94 15.68
C ASP A 49 1.69 0.36 14.42
N PHE A 50 1.55 1.18 13.36
CA PHE A 50 1.10 0.71 12.05
C PHE A 50 2.09 -0.28 11.44
N ASP A 51 3.40 -0.02 11.57
CA ASP A 51 4.47 -0.87 11.03
C ASP A 51 4.47 -2.26 11.71
N HIS A 52 4.41 -2.28 13.06
CA HIS A 52 4.31 -3.51 13.85
C HIS A 52 3.00 -4.26 13.55
N PHE A 53 1.87 -3.56 13.49
CA PHE A 53 0.57 -4.16 13.17
C PHE A 53 0.58 -4.80 11.77
N ARG A 54 1.05 -4.08 10.73
CA ARG A 54 1.15 -4.64 9.38
C ARG A 54 2.07 -5.86 9.33
N THR A 55 3.22 -5.79 10.02
CA THR A 55 4.16 -6.91 10.09
C THR A 55 3.51 -8.14 10.73
N LEU A 56 2.76 -7.95 11.81
CA LEU A 56 2.01 -9.02 12.47
C LEU A 56 0.94 -9.62 11.54
N LEU A 57 0.20 -8.78 10.81
CA LEU A 57 -0.80 -9.27 9.83
C LEU A 57 -0.16 -10.15 8.75
N VAL A 58 0.98 -9.73 8.19
CA VAL A 58 1.72 -10.51 7.18
C VAL A 58 2.15 -11.88 7.71
N GLN A 59 2.50 -11.96 9.00
CA GLN A 59 2.89 -13.23 9.66
C GLN A 59 1.69 -14.12 9.96
N ARG A 60 0.59 -13.52 10.42
CA ARG A 60 -0.61 -14.27 10.87
C ARG A 60 -1.57 -14.62 9.74
N TRP A 61 -1.43 -13.99 8.57
CA TRP A 61 -2.25 -14.19 7.37
C TRP A 61 -1.39 -14.50 6.13
N PRO A 62 -0.55 -15.56 6.17
CA PRO A 62 0.36 -15.85 5.07
C PRO A 62 -0.41 -16.12 3.76
N GLY A 63 0.04 -15.48 2.67
CA GLY A 63 -0.58 -15.59 1.35
C GLY A 63 -1.78 -14.68 1.11
N CYS A 64 -2.34 -14.03 2.14
CA CYS A 64 -3.33 -12.97 1.96
C CYS A 64 -2.64 -11.65 1.61
N PHE A 65 -3.29 -10.85 0.78
CA PHE A 65 -2.85 -9.48 0.52
C PHE A 65 -3.04 -8.61 1.76
N ILE A 66 -1.95 -8.05 2.26
CA ILE A 66 -1.96 -7.06 3.34
C ILE A 66 -1.60 -5.70 2.72
N PRO A 67 -2.47 -4.68 2.86
CA PRO A 67 -2.22 -3.38 2.26
C PRO A 67 -0.88 -2.78 2.66
N PRO A 68 -0.26 -1.95 1.80
CA PRO A 68 0.99 -1.29 2.13
C PRO A 68 0.81 -0.13 3.10
N ILE A 69 1.87 0.17 3.86
CA ILE A 69 2.04 1.42 4.59
C ILE A 69 3.17 2.25 3.95
N PRO A 70 3.25 3.57 4.22
CA PRO A 70 4.34 4.39 3.69
C PRO A 70 5.69 3.92 4.22
N SER A 71 6.75 4.15 3.43
CA SER A 71 8.10 3.74 3.85
C SER A 71 8.57 4.52 5.08
N LYS A 72 9.33 3.85 5.94
CA LYS A 72 9.99 4.47 7.09
C LYS A 72 11.04 5.48 6.60
N LYS A 73 10.91 6.75 7.01
CA LYS A 73 11.87 7.81 6.68
C LYS A 73 12.45 8.36 7.98
N ALA A 74 13.78 8.38 8.06
CA ALA A 74 14.50 8.82 9.27
C ALA A 74 14.70 10.34 9.33
N ILE A 75 14.85 11.01 8.18
CA ILE A 75 15.17 12.44 8.07
C ILE A 75 13.99 13.19 7.43
N GLY A 76 13.68 14.39 7.90
CA GLY A 76 12.59 15.23 7.39
C GLY A 76 11.19 14.71 7.72
N ASN A 77 11.04 13.85 8.73
CA ASN A 77 9.77 13.23 9.12
C ASN A 77 8.80 14.18 9.84
N LYS A 78 9.21 15.43 10.11
CA LYS A 78 8.37 16.48 10.73
C LYS A 78 7.95 17.56 9.75
N GLU A 79 8.38 17.50 8.49
CA GLU A 79 7.94 18.44 7.46
C GLU A 79 6.44 18.24 7.17
N SER A 80 5.68 19.33 7.07
CA SER A 80 4.21 19.31 6.91
C SER A 80 3.76 18.44 5.73
N LYS A 81 4.38 18.63 4.57
CA LYS A 81 4.07 17.84 3.36
C LYS A 81 4.31 16.34 3.55
N PHE A 82 5.40 15.98 4.25
CA PHE A 82 5.70 14.59 4.53
C PHE A 82 4.69 13.97 5.50
N LEU A 83 4.21 14.73 6.49
CA LEU A 83 3.20 14.27 7.44
C LEU A 83 1.85 14.09 6.78
N GLU A 84 1.47 15.00 5.89
CA GLU A 84 0.25 14.89 5.09
C GLU A 84 0.28 13.66 4.16
N ASP A 85 1.35 13.47 3.41
CA ASP A 85 1.57 12.28 2.58
C ASP A 85 1.44 11.00 3.40
N ARG A 86 2.07 10.97 4.59
CA ARG A 86 2.03 9.82 5.48
C ARG A 86 0.61 9.55 5.98
N LYS A 87 -0.11 10.58 6.41
CA LYS A 87 -1.51 10.49 6.83
C LYS A 87 -2.37 9.86 5.72
N ASN A 88 -2.24 10.37 4.49
CA ASN A 88 -3.02 9.88 3.35
C ASN A 88 -2.75 8.39 3.07
N PHE A 89 -1.49 7.94 3.20
CA PHE A 89 -1.15 6.52 3.08
C PHE A 89 -1.69 5.67 4.23
N LEU A 90 -1.68 6.19 5.47
CA LEU A 90 -2.22 5.48 6.63
C LEU A 90 -3.74 5.41 6.56
N GLN A 91 -4.42 6.46 6.09
CA GLN A 91 -5.86 6.44 5.79
C GLN A 91 -6.17 5.34 4.77
N TYR A 92 -5.45 5.33 3.65
CA TYR A 92 -5.59 4.29 2.63
C TYR A 92 -5.40 2.88 3.20
N PHE A 93 -4.38 2.68 4.07
CA PHE A 93 -4.14 1.40 4.72
C PHE A 93 -5.32 0.92 5.54
N VAL A 94 -5.87 1.76 6.42
CA VAL A 94 -7.00 1.36 7.28
C VAL A 94 -8.30 1.16 6.49
N GLU A 95 -8.55 1.96 5.45
CA GLU A 95 -9.68 1.77 4.54
C GLU A 95 -9.58 0.42 3.82
N LYS A 96 -8.39 0.06 3.33
CA LYS A 96 -8.16 -1.24 2.69
C LYS A 96 -8.27 -2.42 3.65
N ILE A 97 -7.86 -2.27 4.90
CA ILE A 97 -8.12 -3.28 5.94
C ILE A 97 -9.62 -3.43 6.19
N ALA A 98 -10.39 -2.33 6.20
CA ALA A 98 -11.85 -2.37 6.35
C ALA A 98 -12.57 -3.12 5.21
N GLU A 99 -12.02 -3.07 3.98
CA GLU A 99 -12.52 -3.85 2.84
C GLU A 99 -12.26 -5.37 2.97
N ILE A 100 -11.31 -5.77 3.84
CA ILE A 100 -10.94 -7.17 4.07
C ILE A 100 -11.61 -7.64 5.36
N ARG A 101 -12.89 -8.00 5.27
CA ARG A 101 -13.75 -8.27 6.43
C ARG A 101 -13.17 -9.24 7.46
N HIS A 102 -12.55 -10.34 7.01
CA HIS A 102 -11.96 -11.32 7.90
C HIS A 102 -10.74 -10.79 8.67
N ILE A 103 -10.00 -9.82 8.10
CA ILE A 103 -8.92 -9.11 8.81
C ILE A 103 -9.50 -8.01 9.70
N TRP A 104 -10.51 -7.27 9.24
CA TRP A 104 -11.15 -6.23 10.05
C TRP A 104 -11.67 -6.75 11.39
N TYR A 105 -12.31 -7.91 11.37
CA TYR A 105 -12.86 -8.53 12.58
C TYR A 105 -11.91 -9.51 13.28
N SER A 106 -10.64 -9.55 12.87
CA SER A 106 -9.61 -10.34 13.54
C SER A 106 -9.24 -9.77 14.92
N GLU A 107 -8.69 -10.62 15.78
CA GLU A 107 -8.20 -10.23 17.10
C GLU A 107 -7.12 -9.13 16.99
N GLU A 108 -6.21 -9.27 16.04
CA GLU A 108 -5.13 -8.33 15.80
C GLU A 108 -5.65 -6.93 15.48
N ASN A 109 -6.68 -6.83 14.65
CA ASN A 109 -7.26 -5.54 14.28
C ASN A 109 -8.12 -4.96 15.41
N LYS A 110 -8.83 -5.79 16.18
CA LYS A 110 -9.55 -5.32 17.37
C LYS A 110 -8.60 -4.65 18.37
N GLU A 111 -7.45 -5.25 18.62
CA GLU A 111 -6.40 -4.63 19.42
C GLU A 111 -5.90 -3.34 18.79
N PHE A 112 -5.73 -3.30 17.47
CA PHE A 112 -5.23 -2.12 16.78
C PHE A 112 -6.19 -0.93 16.84
N ILE A 113 -7.50 -1.13 16.70
CA ILE A 113 -8.48 -0.03 16.62
C ILE A 113 -9.20 0.27 17.95
N ARG A 114 -9.09 -0.59 19.00
CA ARG A 114 -9.86 -0.43 20.27
C ARG A 114 -9.01 -0.41 21.53
N ASN A 115 -7.78 -0.91 21.51
CA ASN A 115 -6.92 -0.92 22.68
C ASN A 115 -6.29 0.47 22.89
N SER A 116 -6.49 1.06 24.06
CA SER A 116 -6.00 2.40 24.41
C SER A 116 -4.60 2.42 25.05
N SER A 117 -3.89 1.28 25.09
CA SER A 117 -2.53 1.21 25.66
C SER A 117 -1.55 2.12 24.93
N ASN A 118 -0.72 2.81 25.69
CA ASN A 118 0.38 3.63 25.15
C ASN A 118 1.56 2.79 24.63
N ASP A 119 1.69 1.54 25.10
CA ASP A 119 2.70 0.56 24.63
C ASP A 119 2.02 -0.50 23.77
N PHE A 120 1.68 -0.09 22.55
CA PHE A 120 0.95 -0.95 21.63
C PHE A 120 1.81 -2.11 21.12
N GLU A 121 3.12 -1.95 21.01
CA GLU A 121 4.03 -3.05 20.64
C GLU A 121 3.95 -4.20 21.64
N LYS A 122 3.89 -3.89 22.95
CA LYS A 122 3.71 -4.91 23.99
C LYS A 122 2.36 -5.61 23.88
N VAL A 123 1.30 -4.87 23.52
CA VAL A 123 -0.03 -5.47 23.29
C VAL A 123 0.03 -6.51 22.19
N LEU A 124 0.63 -6.17 21.04
CA LEU A 124 0.77 -7.10 19.92
C LEU A 124 1.65 -8.32 20.26
N ASN A 125 2.73 -8.12 21.02
CA ASN A 125 3.63 -9.20 21.43
C ASN A 125 3.00 -10.18 22.43
N ASN A 126 1.97 -9.73 23.15
CA ASN A 126 1.20 -10.58 24.10
C ASN A 126 0.09 -11.39 23.42
N LEU A 127 -0.22 -11.13 22.16
CA LEU A 127 -1.17 -11.95 21.41
C LEU A 127 -0.69 -13.42 21.32
N PRO A 128 -1.61 -14.40 21.47
CA PRO A 128 -1.25 -15.81 21.38
C PRO A 128 -0.48 -16.12 20.09
N LYS A 129 0.60 -16.87 20.21
CA LYS A 129 1.32 -17.37 19.02
C LYS A 129 0.41 -18.35 18.28
N GLN A 130 0.25 -18.14 16.99
CA GLN A 130 -0.52 -19.05 16.13
C GLN A 130 0.34 -20.20 15.66
N THR A 131 -0.15 -21.41 15.84
CA THR A 131 0.40 -22.61 15.22
C THR A 131 -0.06 -22.71 13.76
N THR A 132 0.52 -23.66 13.00
CA THR A 132 0.06 -23.95 11.63
C THR A 132 -1.40 -24.42 11.63
N ASP A 133 -1.79 -25.22 12.63
CA ASP A 133 -3.17 -25.68 12.80
C ASP A 133 -4.16 -24.52 13.03
N ASP A 134 -3.77 -23.54 13.87
CA ASP A 134 -4.58 -22.36 14.13
C ASP A 134 -4.82 -21.56 12.85
N ILE A 135 -3.78 -21.39 12.02
CA ILE A 135 -3.89 -20.70 10.73
C ILE A 135 -4.79 -21.46 9.77
N ILE A 136 -4.65 -22.79 9.69
CA ILE A 136 -5.49 -23.65 8.84
C ILE A 136 -6.96 -23.54 9.26
N ASN A 137 -7.27 -23.67 10.54
CA ASN A 137 -8.62 -23.59 11.08
C ASN A 137 -9.25 -22.23 10.81
N LYS A 138 -8.49 -21.15 11.03
CA LYS A 138 -8.88 -19.79 10.71
C LYS A 138 -9.22 -19.64 9.23
N TYR A 139 -8.39 -20.15 8.33
CA TYR A 139 -8.61 -20.07 6.88
C TYR A 139 -9.83 -20.90 6.44
N LYS A 140 -10.02 -22.09 6.96
CA LYS A 140 -11.21 -22.90 6.71
C LYS A 140 -12.50 -22.17 7.11
N THR A 141 -12.44 -21.42 8.20
CA THR A 141 -13.60 -20.63 8.67
C THR A 141 -13.82 -19.39 7.78
N CYS A 142 -12.78 -18.61 7.52
CA CYS A 142 -12.89 -17.37 6.76
C CYS A 142 -13.18 -17.58 5.27
N PHE A 143 -12.72 -18.69 4.71
CA PHE A 143 -12.83 -19.03 3.29
C PHE A 143 -13.61 -20.34 3.06
N SER A 144 -14.64 -20.57 3.86
CA SER A 144 -15.46 -21.80 3.78
C SER A 144 -16.08 -22.05 2.41
N SER A 145 -16.35 -20.98 1.64
CA SER A 145 -16.84 -21.08 0.25
C SER A 145 -15.83 -21.70 -0.73
N LEU A 146 -14.57 -21.79 -0.34
CA LEU A 146 -13.50 -22.41 -1.14
C LEU A 146 -13.23 -23.87 -0.73
N ALA A 147 -14.01 -24.42 0.21
CA ALA A 147 -13.87 -25.79 0.62
C ALA A 147 -14.14 -26.75 -0.55
N GLY A 148 -13.23 -27.70 -0.78
CA GLY A 148 -13.35 -28.67 -1.86
C GLY A 148 -12.97 -28.16 -3.26
N VAL A 149 -12.47 -26.95 -3.39
CA VAL A 149 -11.93 -26.46 -4.66
C VAL A 149 -10.62 -27.19 -4.98
N GLU A 150 -10.60 -27.88 -6.13
CA GLU A 150 -9.42 -28.62 -6.59
C GLU A 150 -8.35 -27.64 -7.15
N ILE A 151 -7.11 -27.94 -6.80
CA ILE A 151 -5.94 -27.23 -7.35
C ILE A 151 -5.56 -27.93 -8.66
N ASN A 152 -5.81 -27.26 -9.76
CA ASN A 152 -5.45 -27.72 -11.08
C ASN A 152 -4.26 -26.93 -11.67
N ASN A 153 -3.77 -27.37 -12.83
CA ASN A 153 -2.68 -26.71 -13.52
C ASN A 153 -3.02 -25.26 -13.95
N GLU A 154 -4.30 -24.96 -14.15
CA GLU A 154 -4.75 -23.63 -14.56
C GLU A 154 -4.53 -22.59 -13.46
N ILE A 155 -4.85 -22.93 -12.19
CA ILE A 155 -4.66 -22.02 -11.06
C ILE A 155 -3.18 -21.74 -10.82
N ASN A 156 -2.33 -22.76 -10.90
CA ASN A 156 -0.88 -22.57 -10.78
C ASN A 156 -0.31 -21.72 -11.92
N THR A 157 -0.79 -21.93 -13.14
CA THR A 157 -0.44 -21.09 -14.30
C THR A 157 -0.93 -19.65 -14.12
N LYS A 158 -2.15 -19.45 -13.60
CA LYS A 158 -2.73 -18.14 -13.32
C LYS A 158 -1.86 -17.37 -12.31
N ILE A 159 -1.47 -18.01 -11.21
CA ILE A 159 -0.61 -17.42 -10.17
C ILE A 159 0.78 -17.09 -10.73
N SER A 160 1.39 -17.99 -11.50
CA SER A 160 2.70 -17.76 -12.12
C SER A 160 2.69 -16.59 -13.09
N LYS A 161 1.68 -16.51 -13.97
CA LYS A 161 1.49 -15.36 -14.89
C LYS A 161 1.25 -14.06 -14.11
N PHE A 162 0.53 -14.14 -13.01
CA PHE A 162 0.28 -12.97 -12.16
C PHE A 162 1.57 -12.48 -11.49
N LYS A 163 2.40 -13.38 -10.96
CA LYS A 163 3.73 -13.03 -10.41
C LYS A 163 4.60 -12.32 -11.45
N GLN A 164 4.71 -12.88 -12.66
CA GLN A 164 5.46 -12.28 -13.75
C GLN A 164 4.91 -10.90 -14.16
N PHE A 165 3.59 -10.76 -14.19
CA PHE A 165 2.94 -9.47 -14.41
C PHE A 165 3.33 -8.45 -13.33
N LEU A 166 3.27 -8.81 -12.04
CA LEU A 166 3.62 -7.91 -10.93
C LEU A 166 5.08 -7.44 -11.01
N GLU A 167 6.01 -8.36 -11.26
CA GLU A 167 7.44 -8.04 -11.44
C GLU A 167 7.69 -7.08 -12.60
N THR A 168 6.97 -7.27 -13.69
CA THR A 168 7.03 -6.38 -14.85
C THR A 168 6.39 -5.03 -14.54
N ALA A 169 5.23 -5.02 -13.89
CA ALA A 169 4.50 -3.82 -13.50
C ALA A 169 5.33 -2.96 -12.55
N ALA A 170 6.01 -3.55 -11.55
CA ALA A 170 6.89 -2.83 -10.64
C ALA A 170 7.96 -2.02 -11.39
N LYS A 171 8.65 -2.65 -12.34
CA LYS A 171 9.69 -2.00 -13.18
C LYS A 171 9.12 -0.86 -14.04
N LYS A 172 7.91 -1.05 -14.59
CA LYS A 172 7.25 -0.02 -15.42
C LYS A 172 6.74 1.15 -14.59
N LEU A 173 6.16 0.87 -13.43
CA LEU A 173 5.69 1.89 -12.48
C LEU A 173 6.85 2.73 -11.93
N ASP A 174 8.00 2.13 -11.64
CA ASP A 174 9.19 2.86 -11.20
C ASP A 174 9.68 3.86 -12.28
N LYS A 175 9.75 3.42 -13.54
CA LYS A 175 10.08 4.30 -14.66
C LYS A 175 9.07 5.43 -14.83
N MET A 176 7.78 5.11 -14.76
CA MET A 176 6.71 6.08 -14.88
C MET A 176 6.76 7.10 -13.73
N LYS A 177 7.01 6.65 -12.49
CA LYS A 177 7.20 7.52 -11.32
C LYS A 177 8.34 8.51 -11.52
N ALA A 178 9.50 8.04 -11.99
CA ALA A 178 10.66 8.88 -12.28
C ALA A 178 10.33 9.94 -13.35
N PHE A 179 9.68 9.54 -14.43
CA PHE A 179 9.25 10.46 -15.49
C PHE A 179 8.26 11.52 -15.00
N CYS A 180 7.23 11.11 -14.23
CA CYS A 180 6.25 12.05 -13.67
C CYS A 180 6.88 13.03 -12.68
N ARG A 181 7.90 12.61 -11.91
CA ARG A 181 8.67 13.53 -11.05
C ARG A 181 9.40 14.60 -11.85
N THR A 182 10.02 14.23 -12.96
CA THR A 182 10.69 15.20 -13.85
C THR A 182 9.66 16.19 -14.41
N LEU A 183 8.49 15.71 -14.84
CA LEU A 183 7.40 16.58 -15.31
C LEU A 183 6.92 17.52 -14.21
N SER A 184 6.71 17.02 -12.98
CA SER A 184 6.32 17.84 -11.82
C SER A 184 7.31 18.96 -11.57
N GLN A 185 8.60 18.65 -11.52
CA GLN A 185 9.67 19.64 -11.30
C GLN A 185 9.77 20.66 -12.45
N SER A 186 9.61 20.19 -13.69
CA SER A 186 9.63 21.07 -14.87
C SER A 186 8.44 22.03 -14.86
N ARG A 187 7.27 21.55 -14.44
CA ARG A 187 6.07 22.36 -14.29
C ARG A 187 6.25 23.43 -13.23
N GLU A 188 6.74 23.10 -12.04
CA GLU A 188 7.02 24.05 -10.97
C GLU A 188 7.96 25.16 -11.41
N LYS A 189 9.03 24.82 -12.15
CA LYS A 189 9.97 25.80 -12.71
C LYS A 189 9.30 26.71 -13.73
N PHE A 190 8.51 26.14 -14.63
CA PHE A 190 7.78 26.91 -15.64
C PHE A 190 6.79 27.89 -14.99
N ASP A 191 6.01 27.42 -14.03
CA ASP A 191 5.03 28.24 -13.33
C ASP A 191 5.69 29.40 -12.55
N ALA A 192 6.84 29.15 -11.90
CA ALA A 192 7.61 30.20 -11.22
C ALA A 192 8.16 31.25 -12.20
N GLN A 193 8.65 30.83 -13.37
CA GLN A 193 9.13 31.75 -14.41
C GLN A 193 7.98 32.54 -15.02
N LEU A 194 6.84 31.92 -15.27
CA LEU A 194 5.65 32.61 -15.77
C LEU A 194 5.14 33.64 -14.76
N ALA A 195 5.14 33.31 -13.48
CA ALA A 195 4.79 34.25 -12.40
C ALA A 195 5.75 35.45 -12.35
N ALA A 196 7.06 35.21 -12.42
CA ALA A 196 8.04 36.27 -12.45
C ALA A 196 7.86 37.18 -13.68
N MET A 197 7.62 36.61 -14.85
CA MET A 197 7.37 37.35 -16.08
C MET A 197 6.16 38.28 -15.93
N ASN A 198 5.03 37.79 -15.43
CA ASN A 198 3.78 38.55 -15.35
C ASN A 198 3.69 39.48 -14.16
N ASN A 199 4.34 39.16 -13.04
CA ASN A 199 4.25 40.00 -11.82
C ASN A 199 5.38 40.99 -11.68
N SER A 200 6.51 40.87 -12.39
CA SER A 200 7.67 41.72 -12.27
C SER A 200 8.20 42.19 -13.62
N VAL A 201 8.67 41.28 -14.48
CA VAL A 201 9.45 41.62 -15.67
C VAL A 201 8.68 42.51 -16.64
N ILE A 202 7.46 42.14 -17.04
CA ILE A 202 6.64 42.92 -17.99
C ILE A 202 6.16 44.22 -17.34
N PRO A 203 5.57 44.23 -16.12
CA PRO A 203 5.17 45.49 -15.46
C PRO A 203 6.32 46.48 -15.25
N GLU A 204 7.52 45.99 -14.93
CA GLU A 204 8.70 46.87 -14.79
C GLU A 204 9.14 47.44 -16.14
N TYR A 205 9.16 46.63 -17.21
CA TYR A 205 9.48 47.09 -18.54
C TYR A 205 8.45 48.12 -19.03
N GLU A 206 7.15 47.91 -18.83
CA GLU A 206 6.11 48.88 -19.17
C GLU A 206 6.31 50.20 -18.40
N LYS A 207 6.58 50.11 -17.10
CA LYS A 207 6.71 51.29 -16.24
C LYS A 207 7.97 52.13 -16.54
N TYR A 208 9.12 51.48 -16.63
CA TYR A 208 10.40 52.16 -16.68
C TYR A 208 10.94 52.40 -18.10
N CYS A 209 10.47 51.63 -19.09
CA CYS A 209 10.96 51.79 -20.46
C CYS A 209 9.87 52.31 -21.41
N ILE A 210 8.70 51.69 -21.42
CA ILE A 210 7.67 52.08 -22.39
C ILE A 210 7.00 53.40 -22.01
N LEU A 211 6.60 53.54 -20.75
CA LEU A 211 5.98 54.80 -20.28
C LEU A 211 6.94 55.98 -20.40
N GLU A 212 8.18 55.84 -20.01
CA GLU A 212 9.16 56.91 -19.99
C GLU A 212 9.60 57.39 -21.37
N TYR A 213 9.75 56.44 -22.34
CA TYR A 213 10.35 56.76 -23.65
C TYR A 213 9.38 56.70 -24.83
N ALA A 214 8.29 55.98 -24.75
CA ALA A 214 7.44 55.71 -25.90
C ALA A 214 5.98 56.13 -25.69
N LEU A 215 5.44 56.17 -24.48
CA LEU A 215 4.06 56.46 -24.21
C LEU A 215 3.91 57.74 -23.38
N GLN A 216 3.14 58.68 -23.93
CA GLN A 216 2.73 59.88 -23.17
C GLN A 216 1.45 59.65 -22.36
N ASN A 217 0.76 58.56 -22.57
CA ASN A 217 -0.51 58.21 -21.92
C ASN A 217 -0.40 56.92 -21.14
N GLU A 218 -0.46 56.99 -19.81
CA GLU A 218 -0.43 55.82 -18.93
C GLU A 218 -1.56 54.83 -19.13
N ASN A 219 -2.66 55.23 -19.77
CA ASN A 219 -3.79 54.31 -20.04
C ASN A 219 -3.47 53.24 -21.07
N LEU A 220 -2.35 53.34 -21.76
CA LEU A 220 -1.85 52.36 -22.70
C LEU A 220 -1.08 51.18 -22.05
N LEU A 221 -0.85 51.22 -20.72
CA LEU A 221 -0.16 50.17 -20.00
C LEU A 221 -1.13 49.05 -19.65
N VAL A 222 -0.88 47.88 -20.20
CA VAL A 222 -1.79 46.71 -20.07
C VAL A 222 -1.60 46.02 -18.70
N TYR A 223 -0.37 45.68 -18.38
CA TYR A 223 -0.09 44.86 -17.18
C TYR A 223 -0.13 45.64 -15.87
N ASN A 224 0.11 46.96 -15.88
CA ASN A 224 0.09 47.77 -14.66
C ASN A 224 -1.30 48.23 -14.24
N LYS A 225 -2.26 48.31 -15.17
CA LYS A 225 -3.58 48.92 -14.89
C LYS A 225 -4.77 47.97 -15.00
N ASP A 226 -4.64 46.83 -15.70
CA ASP A 226 -5.73 45.88 -15.83
C ASP A 226 -5.82 44.94 -14.64
N GLU A 227 -6.70 45.27 -13.70
CA GLU A 227 -6.96 44.43 -12.52
C GLU A 227 -7.59 43.04 -12.88
N ASN A 228 -8.27 42.94 -14.03
CA ASN A 228 -8.81 41.63 -14.48
C ASN A 228 -7.67 40.70 -14.91
N LEU A 229 -6.65 41.22 -15.56
CA LEU A 229 -5.45 40.43 -15.91
C LEU A 229 -4.75 39.93 -14.66
N LYS A 230 -4.56 40.76 -13.65
CA LYS A 230 -3.96 40.35 -12.38
C LYS A 230 -4.80 39.33 -11.66
N THR A 231 -6.12 39.51 -11.65
CA THR A 231 -7.05 38.53 -11.02
C THR A 231 -7.03 37.18 -11.73
N ASN A 232 -7.14 37.18 -13.05
CA ASN A 232 -7.08 35.95 -13.86
C ASN A 232 -5.77 35.20 -13.68
N PHE A 233 -4.65 35.94 -13.57
CA PHE A 233 -3.35 35.33 -13.35
C PHE A 233 -3.22 34.73 -11.94
N ARG A 234 -3.72 35.40 -10.89
CA ARG A 234 -3.78 34.86 -9.53
C ARG A 234 -4.58 33.55 -9.45
N GLU A 235 -5.67 33.43 -10.23
CA GLU A 235 -6.42 32.18 -10.32
C GLU A 235 -5.58 31.05 -10.91
N ILE A 236 -4.77 31.33 -11.94
CA ILE A 236 -3.85 30.35 -12.51
C ILE A 236 -2.78 29.93 -11.48
N GLU A 237 -2.19 30.89 -10.77
CA GLU A 237 -1.22 30.61 -9.71
C GLU A 237 -1.82 29.75 -8.58
N ALA A 238 -3.07 30.03 -8.20
CA ALA A 238 -3.79 29.24 -7.19
C ALA A 238 -4.04 27.79 -7.63
N MET A 239 -4.37 27.57 -8.90
CA MET A 239 -4.55 26.23 -9.47
C MET A 239 -3.20 25.50 -9.57
N ASN A 240 -2.14 26.19 -9.92
CA ASN A 240 -0.79 25.60 -10.06
C ASN A 240 -0.19 25.14 -8.72
N LYS A 241 -0.69 25.63 -7.58
CA LYS A 241 -0.31 25.12 -6.25
C LYS A 241 -0.60 23.63 -6.09
N ASN A 242 -1.59 23.10 -6.81
CA ASN A 242 -1.93 21.70 -6.87
C ASN A 242 -1.30 21.06 -8.13
N ASN A 243 0.00 20.81 -8.08
CA ASN A 243 0.72 20.22 -9.20
C ASN A 243 0.15 18.83 -9.56
N ASP A 244 -0.52 18.75 -10.71
CA ASP A 244 -1.20 17.53 -11.18
C ASP A 244 -0.25 16.35 -11.39
N TYR A 245 0.97 16.64 -11.79
CA TYR A 245 2.00 15.61 -11.94
C TYR A 245 2.48 15.08 -10.60
N GLU A 246 2.44 15.88 -9.53
CA GLU A 246 2.72 15.39 -8.19
C GLU A 246 1.60 14.46 -7.67
N LEU A 247 0.35 14.81 -7.94
CA LEU A 247 -0.76 13.92 -7.70
C LEU A 247 -0.56 12.56 -8.39
N LEU A 248 -0.18 12.58 -9.68
CA LEU A 248 0.10 11.37 -10.44
C LEU A 248 1.28 10.59 -9.85
N VAL A 249 2.36 11.26 -9.43
CA VAL A 249 3.49 10.60 -8.73
C VAL A 249 3.02 9.88 -7.47
N ASN A 250 2.17 10.50 -6.66
CA ASN A 250 1.66 9.90 -5.43
C ASN A 250 0.79 8.68 -5.72
N MET A 251 -0.04 8.73 -6.75
CA MET A 251 -0.88 7.61 -7.17
C MET A 251 -0.02 6.43 -7.68
N ILE A 252 1.01 6.71 -8.48
CA ILE A 252 1.96 5.68 -8.93
C ILE A 252 2.73 5.07 -7.76
N ARG A 253 3.09 5.88 -6.74
CA ARG A 253 3.72 5.37 -5.51
C ARG A 253 2.81 4.39 -4.77
N MET A 254 1.51 4.71 -4.66
CA MET A 254 0.53 3.81 -4.05
C MET A 254 0.44 2.48 -4.82
N GLU A 255 0.28 2.56 -6.15
CA GLU A 255 0.23 1.39 -7.02
C GLU A 255 1.49 0.52 -6.89
N LEU A 256 2.67 1.13 -6.88
CA LEU A 256 3.93 0.41 -6.72
C LEU A 256 3.98 -0.32 -5.37
N LYS A 257 3.55 0.33 -4.29
CA LYS A 257 3.51 -0.27 -2.96
C LYS A 257 2.52 -1.43 -2.87
N GLU A 258 1.38 -1.36 -3.54
CA GLU A 258 0.45 -2.50 -3.63
C GLU A 258 1.05 -3.68 -4.39
N VAL A 259 1.73 -3.41 -5.52
CA VAL A 259 2.44 -4.45 -6.26
C VAL A 259 3.49 -5.13 -5.38
N GLU A 260 4.27 -4.35 -4.62
CA GLU A 260 5.25 -4.87 -3.65
C GLU A 260 4.58 -5.74 -2.57
N SER A 261 3.42 -5.33 -2.05
CA SER A 261 2.67 -6.11 -1.04
C SER A 261 2.10 -7.42 -1.60
N PHE A 262 1.68 -7.45 -2.86
CA PHE A 262 1.30 -8.71 -3.51
C PHE A 262 2.49 -9.63 -3.76
N LEU A 263 3.63 -9.09 -4.17
CA LEU A 263 4.87 -9.88 -4.29
C LEU A 263 5.29 -10.46 -2.93
N GLU A 264 5.07 -9.73 -1.84
CA GLU A 264 5.28 -10.23 -0.47
C GLU A 264 4.35 -11.40 -0.13
N ALA A 265 3.05 -11.30 -0.47
CA ALA A 265 2.09 -12.39 -0.28
C ALA A 265 2.49 -13.66 -1.07
N LEU A 266 2.94 -13.49 -2.33
CA LEU A 266 3.44 -14.58 -3.15
C LEU A 266 4.74 -15.19 -2.59
N LYS A 267 5.63 -14.35 -2.05
CA LYS A 267 6.83 -14.83 -1.37
C LYS A 267 6.48 -15.67 -0.13
N ASN A 268 5.50 -15.26 0.65
CA ASN A 268 5.03 -16.03 1.79
C ASN A 268 4.45 -17.38 1.36
N LYS A 269 3.74 -17.46 0.22
CA LYS A 269 3.33 -18.75 -0.38
C LYS A 269 4.54 -19.62 -0.69
N ASP A 270 5.54 -19.05 -1.36
CA ASP A 270 6.77 -19.80 -1.72
C ASP A 270 7.49 -20.32 -0.44
N MET A 271 7.54 -19.51 0.64
CA MET A 271 8.11 -19.95 1.94
C MET A 271 7.36 -21.12 2.57
N ILE A 272 6.03 -21.20 2.44
CA ILE A 272 5.24 -22.34 2.94
C ILE A 272 5.53 -23.58 2.10
N GLU A 273 5.66 -23.47 0.78
CA GLU A 273 6.06 -24.57 -0.09
C GLU A 273 7.49 -25.08 0.24
N GLU A 274 8.42 -24.18 0.55
CA GLU A 274 9.76 -24.57 1.01
C GLU A 274 9.73 -25.33 2.34
N LYS A 275 8.90 -24.90 3.30
CA LYS A 275 8.71 -25.62 4.57
C LYS A 275 8.12 -27.02 4.35
N LYS A 276 7.14 -27.15 3.46
CA LYS A 276 6.57 -28.43 3.04
C LYS A 276 7.67 -29.36 2.49
N GLN A 277 8.52 -28.87 1.59
CA GLN A 277 9.62 -29.63 1.01
C GLN A 277 10.65 -30.03 2.07
N GLN A 278 10.96 -29.16 3.02
CA GLN A 278 11.87 -29.46 4.14
C GLN A 278 11.30 -30.55 5.05
N ALA A 279 10.02 -30.46 5.41
CA ALA A 279 9.34 -31.50 6.20
C ALA A 279 9.32 -32.85 5.47
N GLN A 280 9.06 -32.87 4.15
CA GLN A 280 9.10 -34.09 3.33
C GLN A 280 10.50 -34.72 3.29
N ALA A 281 11.54 -33.90 3.10
CA ALA A 281 12.92 -34.39 3.09
C ALA A 281 13.34 -34.95 4.46
N LYS A 282 12.93 -34.27 5.55
CA LYS A 282 13.18 -34.74 6.93
C LYS A 282 12.48 -36.06 7.19
N LEU A 283 11.19 -36.19 6.85
CA LEU A 283 10.43 -37.41 7.02
C LEU A 283 11.08 -38.60 6.28
N LYS A 284 11.47 -38.41 5.03
CA LYS A 284 12.19 -39.42 4.25
C LYS A 284 13.50 -39.86 4.91
N SER A 285 14.28 -38.93 5.45
CA SER A 285 15.53 -39.19 6.17
C SER A 285 15.27 -40.00 7.44
N GLU A 286 14.25 -39.65 8.23
CA GLU A 286 13.88 -40.32 9.47
C GLU A 286 13.37 -41.75 9.22
N GLN A 287 12.55 -41.97 8.18
CA GLN A 287 12.08 -43.28 7.77
C GLN A 287 13.23 -44.20 7.30
N GLN A 288 14.22 -43.64 6.57
CA GLN A 288 15.41 -44.38 6.17
C GLN A 288 16.27 -44.76 7.37
N GLU A 289 16.37 -43.87 8.36
CA GLU A 289 17.11 -44.14 9.61
C GLU A 289 16.41 -45.26 10.42
N GLN A 290 15.06 -45.21 10.53
CA GLN A 290 14.28 -46.25 11.18
C GLN A 290 14.50 -47.61 10.54
N THR A 291 14.45 -47.71 9.21
CA THR A 291 14.70 -48.95 8.46
C THR A 291 16.12 -49.52 8.74
N LYS A 292 17.13 -48.67 8.82
CA LYS A 292 18.50 -49.05 9.14
C LYS A 292 18.63 -49.56 10.57
N LEU A 293 18.01 -48.90 11.54
CA LEU A 293 18.04 -49.30 12.95
C LEU A 293 17.30 -50.63 13.16
N GLN A 294 16.14 -50.85 12.49
CA GLN A 294 15.43 -52.09 12.51
C GLN A 294 16.24 -53.24 11.89
N ALA A 295 17.00 -52.97 10.81
CA ALA A 295 17.91 -53.93 10.19
C ALA A 295 19.19 -54.17 10.99
N GLY A 296 19.32 -53.66 12.22
CA GLY A 296 20.47 -53.86 13.07
C GLY A 296 21.73 -53.08 12.66
N LYS A 297 21.65 -52.15 11.70
CA LYS A 297 22.78 -51.32 11.23
C LYS A 297 22.92 -50.08 12.12
N THR A 298 24.14 -49.78 12.52
CA THR A 298 24.47 -48.58 13.27
C THR A 298 24.42 -47.39 12.32
N THR A 299 23.66 -46.31 12.69
CA THR A 299 23.63 -45.08 11.91
C THR A 299 24.49 -44.00 12.55
N PHE A 300 24.98 -43.01 11.77
CA PHE A 300 25.83 -41.94 12.27
C PHE A 300 25.17 -41.16 13.42
N LYS A 301 23.88 -40.93 13.34
CA LYS A 301 23.08 -40.27 14.40
C LYS A 301 22.93 -41.16 15.65
N SER A 302 22.80 -42.47 15.46
CA SER A 302 22.67 -43.40 16.58
C SER A 302 23.96 -43.54 17.41
N LEU A 303 25.13 -43.24 16.85
CA LEU A 303 26.41 -43.22 17.54
C LEU A 303 26.53 -42.06 18.55
N PHE A 304 25.90 -40.94 18.31
CA PHE A 304 25.95 -39.76 19.18
C PHE A 304 24.76 -39.63 20.14
N SER A 305 23.75 -40.50 20.04
CA SER A 305 22.59 -40.44 20.94
C SER A 305 22.77 -41.38 22.14
N LYS A 306 22.57 -40.87 23.37
CA LYS A 306 22.55 -41.64 24.63
C LYS A 306 21.23 -42.40 24.76
N GLY A 307 21.23 -43.65 25.26
CA GLY A 307 20.08 -44.46 25.54
C GLY A 307 20.14 -45.89 24.94
N THR A 308 19.22 -46.73 25.35
CA THR A 308 19.07 -48.08 24.80
C THR A 308 18.63 -48.10 23.35
N LYS A 309 18.69 -49.19 22.64
CA LYS A 309 18.22 -49.32 21.25
C LYS A 309 16.72 -49.03 21.18
N GLU A 310 15.96 -49.53 22.15
CA GLU A 310 14.54 -49.32 22.28
C GLU A 310 14.19 -47.85 22.48
N ASP A 311 14.91 -47.15 23.37
CA ASP A 311 14.69 -45.69 23.58
C ASP A 311 14.93 -44.87 22.30
N LYS A 312 15.93 -45.29 21.50
CA LYS A 312 16.25 -44.60 20.23
C LYS A 312 15.16 -44.81 19.17
N VAL A 313 14.66 -46.03 19.06
CA VAL A 313 13.56 -46.38 18.14
C VAL A 313 12.29 -45.61 18.53
N GLN A 314 11.95 -45.58 19.81
CA GLN A 314 10.75 -44.90 20.31
C GLN A 314 10.81 -43.37 20.11
N LYS A 315 12.00 -42.74 20.33
CA LYS A 315 12.21 -41.32 20.02
C LYS A 315 12.09 -41.02 18.53
N LEU A 316 12.61 -41.92 17.69
CA LEU A 316 12.55 -41.74 16.24
C LEU A 316 11.11 -41.92 15.72
N GLU A 317 10.36 -42.87 16.25
CA GLU A 317 8.93 -43.07 15.93
C GLU A 317 8.12 -41.82 16.29
N LYS A 318 8.35 -41.24 17.47
CA LYS A 318 7.72 -39.97 17.85
C LYS A 318 8.09 -38.86 16.91
N SER A 319 9.37 -38.73 16.54
CA SER A 319 9.83 -37.72 15.59
C SER A 319 9.20 -37.89 14.20
N ILE A 320 9.08 -39.12 13.71
CA ILE A 320 8.43 -39.44 12.44
C ILE A 320 6.96 -39.03 12.48
N TYR A 321 6.25 -39.32 13.56
CA TYR A 321 4.85 -38.95 13.72
C TYR A 321 4.69 -37.41 13.72
N GLU A 322 5.50 -36.69 14.48
CA GLU A 322 5.50 -35.22 14.54
C GLU A 322 5.83 -34.60 13.17
N THR A 323 6.84 -35.13 12.46
CA THR A 323 7.24 -34.64 11.12
C THR A 323 6.19 -34.96 10.07
N GLN A 324 5.48 -36.07 10.14
CA GLN A 324 4.38 -36.42 9.25
C GLN A 324 3.20 -35.47 9.44
N HIS A 325 2.81 -35.18 10.67
CA HIS A 325 1.78 -34.20 11.00
C HIS A 325 2.16 -32.79 10.52
N GLU A 326 3.41 -32.40 10.69
CA GLU A 326 3.95 -31.12 10.19
C GLU A 326 3.85 -31.02 8.66
N LEU A 327 4.21 -32.13 7.94
CA LEU A 327 4.12 -32.19 6.48
C LEU A 327 2.65 -32.09 6.00
N GLU A 328 1.73 -32.78 6.64
CA GLU A 328 0.30 -32.72 6.34
C GLU A 328 -0.25 -31.29 6.51
N ASN A 329 0.14 -30.64 7.60
CA ASN A 329 -0.25 -29.27 7.87
C ASN A 329 0.32 -28.27 6.85
N TYR A 330 1.60 -28.33 6.52
CA TYR A 330 2.16 -27.47 5.47
C TYR A 330 1.57 -27.76 4.10
N SER A 331 1.25 -29.03 3.79
CA SER A 331 0.57 -29.38 2.55
C SER A 331 -0.81 -28.72 2.45
N LEU A 332 -1.61 -28.87 3.50
CA LEU A 332 -2.95 -28.29 3.55
C LEU A 332 -2.91 -26.75 3.54
N LEU A 333 -1.98 -26.15 4.26
CA LEU A 333 -1.82 -24.69 4.28
C LEU A 333 -1.37 -24.16 2.90
N ALA A 334 -0.44 -24.84 2.23
CA ALA A 334 0.00 -24.46 0.88
C ALA A 334 -1.16 -24.53 -0.13
N ASP A 335 -2.00 -25.54 -0.02
CA ASP A 335 -3.18 -25.71 -0.86
C ASP A 335 -4.21 -24.60 -0.61
N LEU A 336 -4.53 -24.31 0.65
CA LEU A 336 -5.43 -23.20 1.02
C LEU A 336 -4.92 -21.85 0.50
N ILE A 337 -3.64 -21.55 0.70
CA ILE A 337 -3.03 -20.31 0.19
C ILE A 337 -3.09 -20.23 -1.33
N THR A 338 -2.84 -21.35 -2.03
CA THR A 338 -2.92 -21.40 -3.49
C THR A 338 -4.33 -21.10 -3.99
N VAL A 339 -5.34 -21.67 -3.35
CA VAL A 339 -6.75 -21.43 -3.69
C VAL A 339 -7.15 -19.98 -3.40
N ILE A 340 -6.78 -19.44 -2.24
CA ILE A 340 -7.07 -18.06 -1.86
C ILE A 340 -6.44 -17.08 -2.86
N ILE A 341 -5.15 -17.22 -3.16
CA ILE A 341 -4.46 -16.35 -4.12
C ILE A 341 -5.12 -16.46 -5.49
N GLY A 342 -5.33 -17.67 -6.00
CA GLY A 342 -5.77 -17.89 -7.37
C GLY A 342 -7.22 -17.52 -7.65
N TYR A 343 -8.13 -17.75 -6.70
CA TYR A 343 -9.57 -17.51 -6.89
C TYR A 343 -10.10 -16.23 -6.24
N VAL A 344 -9.39 -15.67 -5.25
CA VAL A 344 -9.84 -14.46 -4.55
C VAL A 344 -8.93 -13.28 -4.85
N GLU A 345 -7.66 -13.37 -4.46
CA GLU A 345 -6.78 -12.20 -4.44
C GLU A 345 -6.43 -11.71 -5.85
N VAL A 346 -6.12 -12.61 -6.79
CA VAL A 346 -5.78 -12.24 -8.18
C VAL A 346 -6.95 -11.53 -8.88
N ASP A 347 -8.16 -12.04 -8.72
CA ASP A 347 -9.33 -11.47 -9.40
C ASP A 347 -9.78 -10.16 -8.73
N LYS A 348 -9.71 -10.08 -7.41
CA LYS A 348 -9.93 -8.83 -6.66
C LYS A 348 -8.95 -7.75 -7.10
N PHE A 349 -7.65 -8.08 -7.20
CA PHE A 349 -6.62 -7.15 -7.65
C PHE A 349 -6.90 -6.62 -9.06
N LYS A 350 -7.20 -7.51 -10.01
CA LYS A 350 -7.46 -7.10 -11.39
C LYS A 350 -8.61 -6.11 -11.50
N ASN A 351 -9.73 -6.40 -10.83
CA ASN A 351 -10.91 -5.55 -10.85
C ASN A 351 -10.66 -4.19 -10.21
N GLN A 352 -10.00 -4.17 -9.04
CA GLN A 352 -9.67 -2.92 -8.35
C GLN A 352 -8.67 -2.07 -9.13
N LYS A 353 -7.68 -2.70 -9.76
CA LYS A 353 -6.66 -2.01 -10.55
C LYS A 353 -7.23 -1.31 -11.77
N GLN A 354 -8.12 -1.96 -12.50
CA GLN A 354 -8.78 -1.37 -13.67
C GLN A 354 -9.57 -0.12 -13.30
N ASN A 355 -10.43 -0.23 -12.30
CA ASN A 355 -11.26 0.88 -11.82
C ASN A 355 -10.40 2.06 -11.32
N ARG A 356 -9.35 1.76 -10.56
CA ARG A 356 -8.44 2.78 -10.04
C ARG A 356 -7.72 3.50 -11.16
N TYR A 357 -7.19 2.78 -12.15
CA TYR A 357 -6.51 3.38 -13.30
C TYR A 357 -7.42 4.37 -14.03
N TYR A 358 -8.64 4.00 -14.34
CA TYR A 358 -9.58 4.91 -15.02
C TYR A 358 -9.91 6.14 -14.16
N ASN A 359 -10.15 5.98 -12.87
CA ASN A 359 -10.41 7.10 -11.97
C ASN A 359 -9.22 8.07 -11.89
N ILE A 360 -8.00 7.53 -11.84
CA ILE A 360 -6.76 8.32 -11.85
C ILE A 360 -6.65 9.13 -13.13
N MET A 361 -6.78 8.47 -14.28
CA MET A 361 -6.64 9.13 -15.57
C MET A 361 -7.72 10.18 -15.81
N GLN A 362 -8.95 9.90 -15.40
CA GLN A 362 -10.05 10.87 -15.47
C GLN A 362 -9.76 12.11 -14.60
N ARG A 363 -9.27 11.91 -13.37
CA ARG A 363 -8.93 13.02 -12.48
C ARG A 363 -7.80 13.88 -13.04
N VAL A 364 -6.73 13.26 -13.49
CA VAL A 364 -5.59 13.98 -14.12
C VAL A 364 -6.04 14.73 -15.36
N SER A 365 -6.84 14.10 -16.23
CA SER A 365 -7.35 14.73 -17.45
C SER A 365 -8.22 15.96 -17.15
N ASN A 366 -9.12 15.85 -16.18
CA ASN A 366 -9.97 16.96 -15.77
C ASN A 366 -9.16 18.13 -15.20
N LEU A 367 -8.15 17.86 -14.37
CA LEU A 367 -7.27 18.89 -13.82
C LEU A 367 -6.50 19.60 -14.94
N GLN A 368 -5.88 18.84 -15.86
CA GLN A 368 -5.16 19.40 -17.00
C GLN A 368 -6.07 20.20 -17.92
N TYR A 369 -7.26 19.71 -18.22
CA TYR A 369 -8.26 20.42 -19.02
C TYR A 369 -8.61 21.77 -18.40
N ASN A 370 -8.99 21.78 -17.12
CA ASN A 370 -9.41 23.00 -16.41
C ASN A 370 -8.28 24.03 -16.34
N LEU A 371 -7.05 23.59 -16.07
CA LEU A 371 -5.87 24.47 -16.05
C LEU A 371 -5.63 25.09 -17.44
N ASN A 372 -5.62 24.29 -18.49
CA ASN A 372 -5.39 24.80 -19.85
C ASN A 372 -6.49 25.76 -20.31
N MET A 373 -7.74 25.53 -19.91
CA MET A 373 -8.84 26.45 -20.19
C MET A 373 -8.62 27.82 -19.48
N LYS A 374 -8.17 27.83 -18.23
CA LYS A 374 -7.85 29.05 -17.49
C LYS A 374 -6.67 29.80 -18.11
N VAL A 375 -5.62 29.08 -18.51
CA VAL A 375 -4.47 29.66 -19.22
C VAL A 375 -4.90 30.28 -20.56
N ALA A 376 -5.75 29.60 -21.33
CA ALA A 376 -6.29 30.12 -22.59
C ALA A 376 -7.13 31.39 -22.35
N THR A 377 -7.99 31.41 -21.32
CA THR A 377 -8.78 32.59 -20.94
C THR A 377 -7.89 33.78 -20.59
N TYR A 378 -6.84 33.55 -19.80
CA TYR A 378 -5.87 34.59 -19.46
C TYR A 378 -5.21 35.19 -20.71
N TRP A 379 -4.66 34.38 -21.58
CA TRP A 379 -3.98 34.88 -22.80
C TRP A 379 -4.96 35.54 -23.78
N ASN A 380 -6.22 35.12 -23.84
CA ASN A 380 -7.24 35.85 -24.57
C ASN A 380 -7.50 37.25 -23.96
N SER A 381 -7.57 37.35 -22.64
CA SER A 381 -7.70 38.66 -21.98
C SER A 381 -6.55 39.59 -22.30
N VAL A 382 -5.31 39.07 -22.26
CA VAL A 382 -4.09 39.86 -22.67
C VAL A 382 -4.20 40.30 -24.13
N LYS A 383 -4.62 39.41 -25.03
CA LYS A 383 -4.79 39.72 -26.46
C LYS A 383 -5.82 40.84 -26.67
N TYR A 384 -6.97 40.78 -26.02
CA TYR A 384 -8.04 41.78 -26.17
C TYR A 384 -7.66 43.14 -25.53
N ALA A 385 -7.00 43.15 -24.38
CA ALA A 385 -6.50 44.37 -23.76
C ALA A 385 -5.49 45.10 -24.67
N ASN A 386 -4.60 44.38 -25.35
CA ASN A 386 -3.68 44.95 -26.33
C ASN A 386 -4.35 45.43 -27.63
N GLN A 387 -5.50 44.90 -28.02
CA GLN A 387 -6.24 45.38 -29.17
C GLN A 387 -6.95 46.72 -28.93
N GLN A 388 -7.38 47.02 -27.72
CA GLN A 388 -8.01 48.28 -27.34
C GLN A 388 -7.00 49.44 -27.30
N VAL A 389 -5.71 49.17 -27.24
CA VAL A 389 -4.63 50.19 -27.26
C VAL A 389 -4.35 50.70 -28.69
N ASN A 390 -4.75 49.98 -29.73
CA ASN A 390 -4.49 50.30 -31.13
C ASN A 390 -5.66 51.06 -31.83
N VAL A 391 -6.63 51.52 -31.07
CA VAL A 391 -7.74 52.39 -31.55
C VAL A 391 -7.62 53.78 -30.90
#